data_d825893b617f245f106c706684190adf
#
_entry.id   d825893b617f245f106c706684190adf
#
_cell.length_a   1.000
_cell.length_b   1.000
_cell.length_c   1.000
_cell.angle_alpha   90.00
_cell.angle_beta   90.00
_cell.angle_gamma   90.00
#
_symmetry.space_group_name_H-M   'P 1'
#
loop_
_entity.id
_entity.type
_entity.pdbx_description
1 polymer ?
#
loop_
_entity_poly.entity_id
_entity_poly.type
_entity_poly.pdbx_seq_one_letter_code
_entity_poly.pdbx_strand_id
1 'polypeptide(L)'
;WTIPANKALAYNESLDYLLVQINDDGEFKSKKIVVAESLLESVIKDCEIQDYKNLKKFKGKQLENTICNHPFLGLGFDYEIPMLEARFVTTEQGTGIVHCAPSHGPDDFNLCLNNGIKAIETVDGDGKYTKNVNLFEGTHIFKANPIVIEKLKEQKKLLKNGELIHSYPHSWRSKAPLVHRATPQWFIS
;
A
#
# COMPACT_ATOMS: atom_id res chain seq x y z
N TRP A 1 -0.38 9.13 0.40
CA TRP A 1 -0.31 9.53 1.82
C TRP A 1 -0.68 8.39 2.79
N THR A 2 -1.31 7.30 2.35
CA THR A 2 -1.68 6.18 3.23
C THR A 2 -0.53 5.19 3.46
N ILE A 3 0.50 5.18 2.62
CA ILE A 3 1.67 4.28 2.77
C ILE A 3 2.30 4.31 4.17
N PRO A 4 2.50 5.47 4.82
CA PRO A 4 3.02 5.50 6.19
C PRO A 4 2.14 4.81 7.23
N ALA A 5 0.84 4.65 6.95
CA ALA A 5 -0.11 3.95 7.81
C ALA A 5 -0.28 2.46 7.47
N ASN A 6 0.56 1.91 6.60
CA ASN A 6 0.49 0.52 6.15
C ASN A 6 0.67 -0.47 7.31
N LYS A 7 -0.22 -1.47 7.41
CA LYS A 7 -0.18 -2.51 8.45
C LYS A 7 -0.27 -3.93 7.90
N ALA A 8 -0.67 -4.08 6.63
CA ALA A 8 -0.74 -5.37 5.95
C ALA A 8 -0.65 -5.18 4.43
N LEU A 9 -0.45 -6.27 3.72
CA LEU A 9 -0.64 -6.36 2.27
C LEU A 9 -1.74 -7.37 1.99
N ALA A 10 -2.71 -7.00 1.16
CA ALA A 10 -3.78 -7.90 0.74
C ALA A 10 -3.42 -8.58 -0.58
N TYR A 11 -3.74 -9.86 -0.70
CA TYR A 11 -3.62 -10.66 -1.92
C TYR A 11 -4.86 -11.54 -2.10
N ASN A 12 -5.09 -12.07 -3.29
CA ASN A 12 -6.18 -13.01 -3.56
C ASN A 12 -5.62 -14.41 -3.82
N GLU A 13 -6.00 -15.37 -2.99
CA GLU A 13 -5.48 -16.76 -3.07
C GLU A 13 -5.80 -17.47 -4.39
N SER A 14 -6.89 -17.06 -5.06
CA SER A 14 -7.35 -17.69 -6.31
C SER A 14 -6.60 -17.22 -7.55
N LEU A 15 -5.92 -16.06 -7.49
CA LEU A 15 -5.18 -15.50 -8.61
C LEU A 15 -3.87 -16.24 -8.86
N ASP A 16 -3.43 -16.21 -10.11
CA ASP A 16 -2.08 -16.61 -10.50
C ASP A 16 -1.15 -15.40 -10.39
N TYR A 17 0.02 -15.60 -9.77
CA TYR A 17 1.07 -14.61 -9.63
C TYR A 17 2.35 -15.06 -10.32
N LEU A 18 3.13 -14.09 -10.73
CA LEU A 18 4.46 -14.27 -11.29
C LEU A 18 5.51 -13.63 -10.39
N LEU A 19 6.60 -14.34 -10.18
CA LEU A 19 7.84 -13.78 -9.67
C LEU A 19 8.68 -13.37 -10.88
N VAL A 20 8.93 -12.08 -11.03
CA VAL A 20 9.59 -11.49 -12.19
C VAL A 20 10.88 -10.81 -11.75
N GLN A 21 11.98 -11.10 -12.43
CA GLN A 21 13.26 -10.40 -12.22
C GLN A 21 13.42 -9.30 -13.26
N ILE A 22 13.74 -8.10 -12.82
CA ILE A 22 14.08 -6.96 -13.68
C ILE A 22 15.56 -7.07 -14.07
N ASN A 23 15.85 -6.99 -15.38
CA ASN A 23 17.20 -7.08 -15.89
C ASN A 23 17.72 -5.76 -16.44
N ASP A 24 16.85 -4.75 -16.61
CA ASP A 24 17.25 -3.42 -17.08
C ASP A 24 18.41 -2.86 -16.24
N ASP A 25 19.31 -2.16 -16.88
CA ASP A 25 20.36 -1.43 -16.19
C ASP A 25 19.77 -0.30 -15.35
N GLY A 26 20.23 -0.18 -14.11
CA GLY A 26 19.78 0.85 -13.19
C GLY A 26 19.60 0.35 -11.76
N GLU A 27 18.91 1.15 -10.98
CA GLU A 27 18.73 0.95 -9.53
C GLU A 27 18.01 -0.36 -9.17
N PHE A 28 17.11 -0.83 -10.03
CA PHE A 28 16.31 -2.05 -9.82
C PHE A 28 16.84 -3.28 -10.53
N LYS A 29 18.04 -3.22 -11.13
CA LYS A 29 18.68 -4.37 -11.77
C LYS A 29 18.77 -5.55 -10.82
N SER A 30 18.36 -6.73 -11.28
CA SER A 30 18.31 -7.98 -10.52
C SER A 30 17.29 -7.99 -9.37
N LYS A 31 16.52 -6.93 -9.17
CA LYS A 31 15.41 -6.93 -8.23
C LYS A 31 14.29 -7.81 -8.74
N LYS A 32 13.53 -8.36 -7.81
CA LYS A 32 12.40 -9.23 -8.10
C LYS A 32 11.12 -8.57 -7.63
N ILE A 33 10.09 -8.67 -8.46
CA ILE A 33 8.73 -8.20 -8.14
C ILE A 33 7.76 -9.37 -8.20
N VAL A 34 6.70 -9.29 -7.41
CA VAL A 34 5.55 -10.19 -7.48
C VAL A 34 4.39 -9.40 -8.06
N VAL A 35 3.75 -9.95 -9.09
CA VAL A 35 2.63 -9.32 -9.78
C VAL A 35 1.62 -10.39 -10.20
N ALA A 36 0.32 -10.06 -10.18
CA ALA A 36 -0.69 -10.95 -10.76
C ALA A 36 -0.42 -11.14 -12.25
N GLU A 37 -0.51 -12.39 -12.72
CA GLU A 37 -0.14 -12.73 -14.10
C GLU A 37 -0.86 -11.86 -15.14
N SER A 38 -2.15 -11.64 -14.97
CA SER A 38 -2.97 -10.83 -15.89
C SER A 38 -2.62 -9.34 -15.91
N LEU A 39 -1.86 -8.86 -14.91
CA LEU A 39 -1.43 -7.46 -14.79
C LEU A 39 0.03 -7.25 -15.22
N LEU A 40 0.75 -8.32 -15.55
CA LEU A 40 2.19 -8.22 -15.87
C LEU A 40 2.45 -7.21 -17.00
N GLU A 41 1.76 -7.32 -18.11
CA GLU A 41 2.00 -6.45 -19.28
C GLU A 41 1.75 -4.98 -18.97
N SER A 42 0.69 -4.68 -18.20
CA SER A 42 0.41 -3.32 -17.75
C SER A 42 1.52 -2.79 -16.83
N VAL A 43 1.93 -3.58 -15.84
CA VAL A 43 3.00 -3.19 -14.91
C VAL A 43 4.32 -2.96 -15.62
N ILE A 44 4.71 -3.84 -16.54
CA ILE A 44 5.94 -3.71 -17.33
C ILE A 44 5.91 -2.43 -18.16
N LYS A 45 4.79 -2.16 -18.83
CA LYS A 45 4.59 -0.94 -19.62
C LYS A 45 4.64 0.32 -18.75
N ASP A 46 3.87 0.35 -17.67
CA ASP A 46 3.75 1.52 -16.79
C ASP A 46 5.06 1.83 -16.06
N CYS A 47 5.84 0.79 -15.73
CA CYS A 47 7.15 0.92 -15.13
C CYS A 47 8.29 1.12 -16.15
N GLU A 48 7.98 1.10 -17.47
CA GLU A 48 8.97 1.26 -18.56
C GLU A 48 10.08 0.21 -18.53
N ILE A 49 9.77 -1.01 -18.03
CA ILE A 49 10.72 -2.12 -17.98
C ILE A 49 10.88 -2.70 -19.39
N GLN A 50 12.12 -2.79 -19.90
CA GLN A 50 12.43 -3.28 -21.24
C GLN A 50 12.92 -4.72 -21.25
N ASP A 51 13.63 -5.13 -20.20
CA ASP A 51 14.18 -6.48 -20.07
C ASP A 51 13.80 -7.07 -18.70
N TYR A 52 13.15 -8.21 -18.73
CA TYR A 52 12.74 -8.94 -17.54
C TYR A 52 12.68 -10.45 -17.79
N LYS A 53 12.69 -11.22 -16.71
CA LYS A 53 12.60 -12.68 -16.77
C LYS A 53 11.54 -13.18 -15.78
N ASN A 54 10.60 -13.94 -16.29
CA ASN A 54 9.67 -14.71 -15.45
C ASN A 54 10.42 -15.87 -14.78
N LEU A 55 10.57 -15.82 -13.46
CA LEU A 55 11.28 -16.84 -12.70
C LEU A 55 10.36 -17.98 -12.26
N LYS A 56 9.13 -17.64 -11.85
CA LYS A 56 8.18 -18.61 -11.30
C LYS A 56 6.75 -18.12 -11.47
N LYS A 57 5.83 -19.02 -11.83
CA LYS A 57 4.39 -18.85 -11.71
C LYS A 57 3.89 -19.64 -10.50
N PHE A 58 2.94 -19.07 -9.74
CA PHE A 58 2.39 -19.70 -8.55
C PHE A 58 0.99 -19.18 -8.21
N LYS A 59 0.21 -19.93 -7.47
CA LYS A 59 -1.09 -19.51 -6.95
C LYS A 59 -0.92 -18.55 -5.77
N GLY A 60 -1.82 -17.57 -5.64
CA GLY A 60 -1.85 -16.63 -4.52
C GLY A 60 -1.83 -17.32 -3.15
N LYS A 61 -2.42 -18.51 -3.04
CA LYS A 61 -2.34 -19.36 -1.84
C LYS A 61 -0.92 -19.56 -1.31
N GLN A 62 0.11 -19.52 -2.15
CA GLN A 62 1.51 -19.65 -1.73
C GLN A 62 2.07 -18.37 -1.04
N LEU A 63 1.31 -17.26 -1.05
CA LEU A 63 1.65 -16.05 -0.30
C LEU A 63 1.18 -16.09 1.16
N GLU A 64 0.39 -17.10 1.53
CA GLU A 64 -0.06 -17.32 2.90
C GLU A 64 1.14 -17.36 3.87
N ASN A 65 0.99 -16.75 5.04
CA ASN A 65 2.03 -16.63 6.08
C ASN A 65 3.29 -15.87 5.65
N THR A 66 3.26 -15.15 4.54
CA THR A 66 4.38 -14.30 4.15
C THR A 66 4.39 -13.04 5.02
N ILE A 67 5.56 -12.70 5.55
CA ILE A 67 5.79 -11.46 6.28
C ILE A 67 6.69 -10.56 5.45
N CYS A 68 6.28 -9.31 5.30
CA CYS A 68 7.01 -8.28 4.57
C CYS A 68 7.55 -7.22 5.52
N ASN A 69 8.50 -6.44 5.05
CA ASN A 69 9.00 -5.26 5.73
C ASN A 69 8.26 -4.01 5.25
N HIS A 70 8.02 -3.08 6.15
CA HIS A 70 7.56 -1.74 5.78
C HIS A 70 8.61 -1.06 4.87
N PRO A 71 8.22 -0.28 3.82
CA PRO A 71 9.20 0.40 2.97
C PRO A 71 10.11 1.38 3.72
N PHE A 72 9.69 1.85 4.89
CA PHE A 72 10.47 2.73 5.79
C PHE A 72 11.07 1.98 6.98
N LEU A 73 11.37 0.68 6.86
CA LEU A 73 12.08 -0.08 7.88
C LEU A 73 13.39 0.63 8.26
N GLY A 74 13.68 0.73 9.55
CA GLY A 74 14.84 1.46 10.10
C GLY A 74 14.61 2.96 10.29
N LEU A 75 13.42 3.47 9.90
CA LEU A 75 13.03 4.87 10.09
C LEU A 75 11.84 5.00 11.07
N GLY A 76 11.73 4.06 12.03
CA GLY A 76 10.64 4.03 13.00
C GLY A 76 9.41 3.22 12.57
N PHE A 77 9.52 2.43 11.49
CA PHE A 77 8.49 1.53 10.98
C PHE A 77 8.97 0.07 11.09
N ASP A 78 9.55 -0.28 12.24
CA ASP A 78 10.21 -1.55 12.51
C ASP A 78 9.22 -2.59 13.03
N TYR A 79 8.16 -2.85 12.25
CA TYR A 79 7.15 -3.85 12.54
C TYR A 79 6.85 -4.70 11.31
N GLU A 80 6.35 -5.89 11.55
CA GLU A 80 6.01 -6.85 10.51
C GLU A 80 4.76 -6.43 9.74
N ILE A 81 4.77 -6.66 8.43
CA ILE A 81 3.66 -6.45 7.52
C ILE A 81 3.22 -7.81 6.99
N PRO A 82 2.20 -8.45 7.56
CA PRO A 82 1.70 -9.73 7.07
C PRO A 82 1.00 -9.57 5.73
N MET A 83 1.08 -10.61 4.90
CA MET A 83 0.22 -10.76 3.73
C MET A 83 -1.07 -11.48 4.14
N LEU A 84 -2.21 -10.88 3.81
CA LEU A 84 -3.55 -11.34 4.19
C LEU A 84 -4.38 -11.67 2.94
N GLU A 85 -5.10 -12.80 2.97
CA GLU A 85 -6.04 -13.13 1.91
C GLU A 85 -7.23 -12.15 1.93
N ALA A 86 -7.59 -11.66 0.74
CA ALA A 86 -8.72 -10.74 0.59
C ALA A 86 -9.35 -10.84 -0.80
N ARG A 87 -10.64 -11.18 -0.82
CA ARG A 87 -11.39 -11.34 -2.08
C ARG A 87 -11.63 -10.04 -2.83
N PHE A 88 -11.51 -8.89 -2.18
CA PHE A 88 -11.62 -7.58 -2.84
C PHE A 88 -10.41 -7.23 -3.71
N VAL A 89 -9.32 -7.97 -3.60
CA VAL A 89 -8.17 -7.81 -4.51
C VAL A 89 -8.57 -8.35 -5.89
N THR A 90 -8.62 -7.45 -6.87
CA THR A 90 -8.96 -7.74 -8.26
C THR A 90 -7.78 -7.55 -9.18
N THR A 91 -7.98 -7.83 -10.47
CA THR A 91 -6.98 -7.63 -11.53
C THR A 91 -7.40 -6.53 -12.52
N GLU A 92 -8.17 -5.56 -12.07
CA GLU A 92 -8.59 -4.44 -12.91
C GLU A 92 -7.48 -3.39 -13.06
N GLN A 93 -6.65 -3.24 -12.02
CA GLN A 93 -5.53 -2.30 -12.00
C GLN A 93 -4.48 -2.67 -10.95
N GLY A 94 -3.32 -2.02 -10.99
CA GLY A 94 -2.25 -2.18 -10.01
C GLY A 94 -1.41 -3.43 -10.24
N THR A 95 -1.07 -4.14 -9.18
CA THR A 95 -0.16 -5.29 -9.22
C THR A 95 -0.81 -6.61 -8.78
N GLY A 96 -2.07 -6.58 -8.32
CA GLY A 96 -2.72 -7.71 -7.67
C GLY A 96 -2.28 -7.92 -6.21
N ILE A 97 -1.51 -6.99 -5.65
CA ILE A 97 -1.18 -6.90 -4.23
C ILE A 97 -1.49 -5.47 -3.79
N VAL A 98 -2.29 -5.33 -2.73
CA VAL A 98 -2.80 -4.04 -2.26
C VAL A 98 -2.28 -3.77 -0.85
N HIS A 99 -1.73 -2.58 -0.62
CA HIS A 99 -1.39 -2.17 0.73
C HIS A 99 -2.64 -1.88 1.55
N CYS A 100 -2.63 -2.20 2.84
CA CYS A 100 -3.76 -1.98 3.74
C CYS A 100 -3.40 -1.03 4.86
N ALA A 101 -4.17 0.06 4.96
CA ALA A 101 -4.09 1.04 6.02
C ALA A 101 -5.40 1.04 6.82
N PRO A 102 -5.51 0.26 7.93
CA PRO A 102 -6.77 0.03 8.64
C PRO A 102 -7.43 1.30 9.20
N SER A 103 -6.67 2.38 9.32
CA SER A 103 -7.20 3.66 9.78
C SER A 103 -7.80 4.52 8.66
N HIS A 104 -7.70 4.08 7.38
CA HIS A 104 -8.03 4.92 6.23
C HIS A 104 -8.93 4.27 5.18
N GLY A 105 -9.39 3.04 5.41
CA GLY A 105 -10.33 2.36 4.53
C GLY A 105 -11.19 1.33 5.27
N PRO A 106 -12.49 1.21 4.97
CA PRO A 106 -13.36 0.25 5.65
C PRO A 106 -12.99 -1.20 5.35
N ASP A 107 -12.59 -1.52 4.14
CA ASP A 107 -12.17 -2.88 3.76
C ASP A 107 -10.85 -3.24 4.44
N ASP A 108 -9.89 -2.32 4.47
CA ASP A 108 -8.62 -2.46 5.18
C ASP A 108 -8.84 -2.63 6.67
N PHE A 109 -9.76 -1.84 7.24
CA PHE A 109 -10.13 -1.93 8.66
C PHE A 109 -10.66 -3.31 9.00
N ASN A 110 -11.65 -3.80 8.25
CA ASN A 110 -12.29 -5.10 8.49
C ASN A 110 -11.28 -6.25 8.31
N LEU A 111 -10.49 -6.22 7.24
CA LEU A 111 -9.46 -7.23 6.98
C LEU A 111 -8.44 -7.28 8.12
N CYS A 112 -7.91 -6.14 8.53
CA CYS A 112 -6.92 -6.04 9.59
C CYS A 112 -7.50 -6.47 10.95
N LEU A 113 -8.71 -6.01 11.30
CA LEU A 113 -9.38 -6.34 12.55
C LEU A 113 -9.63 -7.86 12.68
N ASN A 114 -10.11 -8.50 11.61
CA ASN A 114 -10.34 -9.95 11.56
C ASN A 114 -9.05 -10.77 11.72
N ASN A 115 -7.90 -10.17 11.45
CA ASN A 115 -6.58 -10.78 11.61
C ASN A 115 -5.83 -10.26 12.86
N GLY A 116 -6.52 -9.64 13.82
CA GLY A 116 -5.94 -9.19 15.08
C GLY A 116 -5.09 -7.92 15.01
N ILE A 117 -5.09 -7.23 13.86
CA ILE A 117 -4.34 -5.99 13.64
C ILE A 117 -5.24 -4.81 13.97
N LYS A 118 -4.88 -4.04 14.99
CA LYS A 118 -5.68 -2.89 15.44
C LYS A 118 -5.42 -1.66 14.57
N ALA A 119 -6.48 -0.93 14.24
CA ALA A 119 -6.37 0.42 13.71
C ALA A 119 -5.91 1.37 14.82
N ILE A 120 -4.92 2.19 14.51
CA ILE A 120 -4.40 3.23 15.41
C ILE A 120 -4.63 4.60 14.78
N GLU A 121 -4.81 5.62 15.59
CA GLU A 121 -4.95 6.98 15.08
C GLU A 121 -3.64 7.45 14.45
N THR A 122 -3.60 7.53 13.13
CA THR A 122 -2.44 7.96 12.34
C THR A 122 -2.56 9.39 11.82
N VAL A 123 -3.79 9.93 11.80
CA VAL A 123 -4.10 11.30 11.38
C VAL A 123 -5.04 11.92 12.40
N ASP A 124 -4.72 13.11 12.88
CA ASP A 124 -5.49 13.87 13.86
C ASP A 124 -6.71 14.60 13.27
N GLY A 125 -7.42 15.37 14.11
CA GLY A 125 -8.60 16.14 13.70
C GLY A 125 -8.32 17.26 12.70
N ASP A 126 -7.08 17.72 12.62
CA ASP A 126 -6.63 18.76 11.70
C ASP A 126 -6.09 18.19 10.37
N GLY A 127 -6.14 16.87 10.19
CA GLY A 127 -5.64 16.18 9.00
C GLY A 127 -4.12 16.07 8.96
N LYS A 128 -3.44 16.10 10.11
CA LYS A 128 -1.99 15.93 10.20
C LYS A 128 -1.63 14.58 10.75
N TYR A 129 -0.49 14.04 10.31
CA TYR A 129 0.01 12.80 10.91
C TYR A 129 0.31 12.99 12.40
N THR A 130 -0.09 11.99 13.18
CA THR A 130 0.20 11.91 14.62
C THR A 130 1.60 11.34 14.86
N LYS A 131 2.04 11.34 16.13
CA LYS A 131 3.27 10.68 16.58
C LYS A 131 3.35 9.18 16.25
N ASN A 132 2.22 8.53 15.96
CA ASN A 132 2.19 7.12 15.54
C ASN A 132 2.77 6.91 14.13
N VAL A 133 3.02 8.01 13.40
CA VAL A 133 3.68 8.08 12.09
C VAL A 133 4.82 9.09 12.18
N ASN A 134 5.74 8.86 13.11
CA ASN A 134 6.75 9.82 13.59
C ASN A 134 7.58 10.48 12.48
N LEU A 135 8.00 9.75 11.46
CA LEU A 135 8.78 10.29 10.32
C LEU A 135 8.06 11.43 9.58
N PHE A 136 6.73 11.44 9.63
CA PHE A 136 5.88 12.41 8.94
C PHE A 136 5.03 13.25 9.90
N GLU A 137 5.25 13.13 11.22
CA GLU A 137 4.48 13.81 12.26
C GLU A 137 4.30 15.31 11.96
N GLY A 138 3.07 15.80 12.14
CA GLY A 138 2.70 17.18 11.88
C GLY A 138 2.50 17.56 10.41
N THR A 139 2.87 16.68 9.46
CA THR A 139 2.64 16.93 8.04
C THR A 139 1.15 16.72 7.71
N HIS A 140 0.54 17.70 7.05
CA HIS A 140 -0.85 17.60 6.60
C HIS A 140 -0.96 16.62 5.42
N ILE A 141 -1.92 15.67 5.46
CA ILE A 141 -2.04 14.56 4.50
C ILE A 141 -2.19 15.02 3.05
N PHE A 142 -2.88 16.13 2.77
CA PHE A 142 -2.99 16.67 1.41
C PHE A 142 -1.69 17.27 0.86
N LYS A 143 -0.67 17.43 1.69
CA LYS A 143 0.69 17.83 1.30
C LYS A 143 1.67 16.66 1.35
N ALA A 144 1.24 15.51 1.83
CA ALA A 144 2.13 14.39 2.15
C ALA A 144 2.60 13.61 0.91
N ASN A 145 1.79 13.53 -0.17
CA ASN A 145 2.13 12.71 -1.32
C ASN A 145 3.55 12.95 -1.87
N PRO A 146 3.97 14.19 -2.20
CA PRO A 146 5.32 14.43 -2.71
C PRO A 146 6.39 14.07 -1.68
N ILE A 147 6.15 14.30 -0.39
CA ILE A 147 7.10 13.99 0.69
C ILE A 147 7.28 12.49 0.85
N VAL A 148 6.17 11.73 0.82
CA VAL A 148 6.19 10.25 0.90
C VAL A 148 6.88 9.66 -0.32
N ILE A 149 6.57 10.15 -1.53
CA ILE A 149 7.20 9.72 -2.78
C ILE A 149 8.72 9.95 -2.72
N GLU A 150 9.16 11.12 -2.31
CA GLU A 150 10.58 11.43 -2.19
C GLU A 150 11.29 10.51 -1.19
N LYS A 151 10.64 10.27 -0.04
CA LYS A 151 11.19 9.36 0.97
C LYS A 151 11.26 7.90 0.47
N LEU A 152 10.29 7.44 -0.33
CA LEU A 152 10.33 6.12 -0.98
C LEU A 152 11.48 6.02 -1.99
N LYS A 153 11.76 7.09 -2.74
CA LYS A 153 12.92 7.17 -3.66
C LYS A 153 14.23 7.08 -2.88
N GLU A 154 14.41 7.89 -1.83
CA GLU A 154 15.59 7.85 -0.98
C GLU A 154 15.87 6.43 -0.43
N GLN A 155 14.81 5.70 -0.07
CA GLN A 155 14.90 4.33 0.42
C GLN A 155 15.02 3.27 -0.69
N LYS A 156 15.03 3.67 -1.97
CA LYS A 156 15.05 2.75 -3.12
C LYS A 156 13.89 1.73 -3.09
N LYS A 157 12.72 2.20 -2.70
CA LYS A 157 11.50 1.39 -2.56
C LYS A 157 10.37 1.81 -3.51
N LEU A 158 10.64 2.74 -4.42
CA LEU A 158 9.68 3.22 -5.41
C LEU A 158 10.13 2.81 -6.81
N LEU A 159 9.48 1.81 -7.38
CA LEU A 159 9.78 1.36 -8.75
C LEU A 159 9.33 2.40 -9.78
N LYS A 160 8.11 2.90 -9.65
CA LYS A 160 7.54 3.96 -10.50
C LYS A 160 6.46 4.72 -9.73
N ASN A 161 6.28 5.97 -10.04
CA ASN A 161 5.10 6.75 -9.63
C ASN A 161 4.35 7.22 -10.87
N GLY A 162 3.05 7.36 -10.73
CA GLY A 162 2.16 7.87 -11.77
C GLY A 162 1.10 8.76 -11.17
N GLU A 163 0.25 9.31 -12.02
CA GLU A 163 -0.92 10.09 -11.66
C GLU A 163 -2.19 9.33 -12.03
N LEU A 164 -3.15 9.33 -11.13
CA LEU A 164 -4.45 8.73 -11.34
C LEU A 164 -5.54 9.80 -11.13
N ILE A 165 -6.34 10.01 -12.16
CA ILE A 165 -7.53 10.87 -12.06
C ILE A 165 -8.70 9.99 -11.65
N HIS A 166 -9.27 10.25 -10.47
CA HIS A 166 -10.44 9.52 -9.97
C HIS A 166 -11.39 10.45 -9.22
N SER A 167 -12.63 10.01 -9.06
CA SER A 167 -13.61 10.73 -8.24
C SER A 167 -13.21 10.68 -6.78
N TYR A 168 -13.19 11.82 -6.12
CA TYR A 168 -12.86 11.94 -4.70
C TYR A 168 -14.08 12.45 -3.92
N PRO A 169 -14.45 11.85 -2.80
CA PRO A 169 -15.60 12.29 -2.02
C PRO A 169 -15.35 13.67 -1.42
N HIS A 170 -16.35 14.54 -1.54
CA HIS A 170 -16.32 15.89 -0.97
C HIS A 170 -17.53 16.12 -0.06
N SER A 171 -17.32 16.90 0.98
CA SER A 171 -18.41 17.40 1.81
C SER A 171 -19.41 18.19 0.96
N TRP A 172 -20.69 17.84 1.04
CA TRP A 172 -21.73 18.57 0.29
C TRP A 172 -21.83 20.04 0.72
N ARG A 173 -21.50 20.34 1.99
CA ARG A 173 -21.61 21.69 2.59
C ARG A 173 -20.37 22.53 2.33
N SER A 174 -19.19 22.05 2.74
CA SER A 174 -17.94 22.80 2.66
C SER A 174 -17.19 22.63 1.34
N LYS A 175 -17.59 21.65 0.51
CA LYS A 175 -16.86 21.23 -0.71
C LYS A 175 -15.42 20.77 -0.46
N ALA A 176 -15.03 20.63 0.80
CA ALA A 176 -13.70 20.09 1.17
C ALA A 176 -13.64 18.58 0.90
N PRO A 177 -12.46 18.05 0.50
CA PRO A 177 -12.28 16.62 0.33
C PRO A 177 -12.43 15.90 1.67
N LEU A 178 -13.03 14.71 1.64
CA LEU A 178 -13.25 13.87 2.80
C LEU A 178 -12.22 12.73 2.83
N VAL A 179 -11.81 12.35 4.03
CA VAL A 179 -10.92 11.19 4.24
C VAL A 179 -11.53 10.25 5.28
N HIS A 180 -11.33 8.94 5.08
CA HIS A 180 -11.60 7.99 6.14
C HIS A 180 -10.51 8.09 7.20
N ARG A 181 -10.92 8.13 8.46
CA ARG A 181 -10.03 8.25 9.62
C ARG A 181 -10.58 7.46 10.79
N ALA A 182 -9.78 6.58 11.38
CA ALA A 182 -10.11 5.94 12.64
C ALA A 182 -10.00 6.96 13.78
N THR A 183 -11.07 7.09 14.55
CA THR A 183 -11.14 8.00 15.72
C THR A 183 -11.69 7.25 16.91
N PRO A 184 -11.21 7.50 18.14
CA PRO A 184 -11.85 7.02 19.34
C PRO A 184 -13.30 7.54 19.43
N GLN A 185 -14.24 6.66 19.70
CA GLN A 185 -15.67 6.98 19.83
C GLN A 185 -16.23 6.39 21.11
N TRP A 186 -17.18 7.08 21.71
CA TRP A 186 -18.01 6.55 22.78
C TRP A 186 -19.34 6.06 22.19
N PHE A 187 -19.70 4.81 22.48
CA PHE A 187 -21.00 4.27 22.13
C PHE A 187 -21.81 4.11 23.41
N ILE A 188 -23.00 4.69 23.43
CA ILE A 188 -23.96 4.54 24.54
C ILE A 188 -25.00 3.53 24.06
N SER A 189 -25.07 2.36 24.72
CA SER A 189 -26.08 1.31 24.49
C SER A 189 -27.21 1.41 25.50
#